data_ab350b64157e1d2c53716c5de6bdf34b
#
_entry.id   ab350b64157e1d2c53716c5de6bdf34b
#
_cell.length_a   1.000
_cell.length_b   1.000
_cell.length_c   1.000
_cell.angle_alpha   90.00
_cell.angle_beta   90.00
_cell.angle_gamma   90.00
#
_symmetry.space_group_name_H-M   'P 1'
#
loop_
_entity.id
_entity.type
_entity.pdbx_description
1 polymer ?
#
loop_
_entity_poly.entity_id
_entity_poly.type
_entity_poly.pdbx_seq_one_letter_code
_entity_poly.pdbx_strand_id
1 'polypeptide(L)'
;IDNDILKSMRRKVDENGTRNLLENLKNNYPSLALRSTFIVGYPGETRAKFKKLIEFIKDTKFDYAGFFPYSKEPNTASFYMKKHLSNWTKKHRWNKIKKVQNQIALEKAKEMMGQEIEVLVDYFDENTGEYVGHSQKLSPLVDFGVRFVDNGNINCAQIIKVKIYDFDGSDFKGEVL
;
A
#
# COMPACT_ATOMS: atom_id res chain seq x y z
N ILE A 1 0.29 13.07 -8.74
CA ILE A 1 -1.07 13.56 -8.98
C ILE A 1 -1.10 15.01 -9.47
N ASP A 2 -0.06 15.79 -9.21
CA ASP A 2 0.04 17.15 -9.75
C ASP A 2 0.40 17.12 -11.25
N ASN A 3 -0.37 17.83 -12.10
CA ASN A 3 -0.24 17.76 -13.55
C ASN A 3 1.14 18.20 -14.08
N ASP A 4 1.78 19.20 -13.45
CA ASP A 4 3.13 19.61 -13.87
C ASP A 4 4.16 18.51 -13.57
N ILE A 5 4.03 17.85 -12.40
CA ILE A 5 4.91 16.73 -12.02
C ILE A 5 4.65 15.53 -12.93
N LEU A 6 3.38 15.17 -13.18
CA LEU A 6 3.01 14.06 -14.07
C LEU A 6 3.58 14.28 -15.48
N LYS A 7 3.39 15.49 -16.04
CA LYS A 7 3.94 15.86 -17.35
C LYS A 7 5.47 15.80 -17.37
N SER A 8 6.12 16.30 -16.33
CA SER A 8 7.58 16.25 -16.18
C SER A 8 8.12 14.82 -16.09
N MET A 9 7.36 13.92 -15.49
CA MET A 9 7.64 12.48 -15.43
C MET A 9 7.20 11.73 -16.70
N ARG A 10 6.74 12.44 -17.73
CA ARG A 10 6.23 11.87 -19.00
C ARG A 10 5.06 10.87 -18.78
N ARG A 11 4.23 11.12 -17.77
CA ARG A 11 3.00 10.35 -17.56
C ARG A 11 1.93 10.83 -18.55
N LYS A 12 1.24 9.87 -19.19
CA LYS A 12 0.22 10.17 -20.22
C LYS A 12 -1.13 10.57 -19.63
N VAL A 13 -1.37 10.23 -18.36
CA VAL A 13 -2.63 10.50 -17.67
C VAL A 13 -2.42 11.67 -16.71
N ASP A 14 -3.35 12.61 -16.72
CA ASP A 14 -3.41 13.75 -15.80
C ASP A 14 -4.13 13.40 -14.48
N GLU A 15 -4.29 14.40 -13.62
CA GLU A 15 -4.98 14.23 -12.34
C GLU A 15 -6.43 13.79 -12.52
N ASN A 16 -7.17 14.44 -13.42
CA ASN A 16 -8.60 14.13 -13.63
C ASN A 16 -8.78 12.70 -14.17
N GLY A 17 -8.00 12.33 -15.17
CA GLY A 17 -8.02 10.98 -15.71
C GLY A 17 -7.65 9.92 -14.65
N THR A 18 -6.69 10.23 -13.78
CA THR A 18 -6.31 9.34 -12.68
C THR A 18 -7.45 9.20 -11.65
N ARG A 19 -8.09 10.30 -11.24
CA ARG A 19 -9.21 10.27 -10.28
C ARG A 19 -10.41 9.53 -10.86
N ASN A 20 -10.79 9.83 -12.10
CA ASN A 20 -11.90 9.16 -12.79
C ASN A 20 -11.67 7.65 -12.92
N LEU A 21 -10.45 7.22 -13.26
CA LEU A 21 -10.09 5.81 -13.31
C LEU A 21 -10.27 5.12 -11.95
N LEU A 22 -9.75 5.72 -10.89
CA LEU A 22 -9.84 5.13 -9.55
C LEU A 22 -11.26 5.10 -9.01
N GLU A 23 -12.06 6.13 -9.28
CA GLU A 23 -13.49 6.16 -8.93
C GLU A 23 -14.27 5.09 -9.70
N ASN A 24 -14.02 4.95 -10.99
CA ASN A 24 -14.65 3.92 -11.83
C ASN A 24 -14.29 2.50 -11.30
N LEU A 25 -13.01 2.25 -10.98
CA LEU A 25 -12.57 0.97 -10.41
C LEU A 25 -13.29 0.67 -9.09
N LYS A 26 -13.40 1.63 -8.19
CA LYS A 26 -14.08 1.45 -6.89
C LYS A 26 -15.58 1.17 -7.05
N ASN A 27 -16.23 1.89 -7.95
CA ASN A 27 -17.68 1.75 -8.16
C ASN A 27 -18.07 0.43 -8.83
N ASN A 28 -17.27 -0.01 -9.81
CA ASN A 28 -17.58 -1.22 -10.56
C ASN A 28 -16.97 -2.50 -9.96
N TYR A 29 -15.90 -2.36 -9.15
CA TYR A 29 -15.17 -3.48 -8.57
C TYR A 29 -14.84 -3.22 -7.08
N PRO A 30 -15.85 -3.22 -6.19
CA PRO A 30 -15.67 -2.85 -4.78
C PRO A 30 -14.76 -3.83 -4.00
N SER A 31 -14.60 -5.06 -4.49
CA SER A 31 -13.69 -6.05 -3.90
C SER A 31 -12.23 -5.91 -4.34
N LEU A 32 -11.96 -5.05 -5.35
CA LEU A 32 -10.60 -4.89 -5.89
C LEU A 32 -9.69 -4.17 -4.90
N ALA A 33 -8.52 -4.74 -4.63
CA ALA A 33 -7.48 -4.07 -3.88
C ALA A 33 -6.72 -3.06 -4.76
N LEU A 34 -6.76 -1.78 -4.38
CA LEU A 34 -6.06 -0.72 -5.09
C LEU A 34 -4.63 -0.56 -4.56
N ARG A 35 -3.66 -0.77 -5.45
CA ARG A 35 -2.22 -0.63 -5.15
C ARG A 35 -1.60 0.44 -6.02
N SER A 36 -0.70 1.23 -5.45
CA SER A 36 0.07 2.22 -6.21
C SER A 36 1.41 2.52 -5.57
N THR A 37 2.29 3.14 -6.35
CA THR A 37 3.62 3.56 -5.90
C THR A 37 3.83 5.03 -6.25
N PHE A 38 4.37 5.78 -5.30
CA PHE A 38 4.57 7.22 -5.41
C PHE A 38 6.02 7.61 -5.14
N ILE A 39 6.52 8.58 -5.91
CA ILE A 39 7.78 9.23 -5.65
C ILE A 39 7.49 10.56 -4.95
N VAL A 40 8.16 10.83 -3.83
CA VAL A 40 8.09 12.10 -3.10
C VAL A 40 9.40 12.86 -3.21
N GLY A 41 9.33 14.19 -3.24
CA GLY A 41 10.52 15.02 -3.36
C GLY A 41 11.10 15.08 -4.77
N TYR A 42 10.29 14.83 -5.80
CA TYR A 42 10.69 15.04 -7.19
C TYR A 42 11.07 16.51 -7.46
N PRO A 43 12.02 16.81 -8.37
CA PRO A 43 12.40 18.19 -8.69
C PRO A 43 11.19 19.06 -9.04
N GLY A 44 11.03 20.18 -8.36
CA GLY A 44 9.89 21.07 -8.54
C GLY A 44 8.63 20.71 -7.72
N GLU A 45 8.66 19.66 -6.90
CA GLU A 45 7.59 19.41 -5.95
C GLU A 45 7.59 20.47 -4.84
N THR A 46 6.67 21.42 -4.91
CA THR A 46 6.47 22.46 -3.89
C THR A 46 5.78 21.90 -2.65
N ARG A 47 5.68 22.72 -1.60
CA ARG A 47 4.89 22.36 -0.40
C ARG A 47 3.41 22.15 -0.74
N ALA A 48 2.85 22.98 -1.62
CA ALA A 48 1.47 22.86 -2.08
C ALA A 48 1.22 21.55 -2.86
N LYS A 49 2.12 21.21 -3.78
CA LYS A 49 2.05 19.97 -4.57
C LYS A 49 2.14 18.73 -3.68
N PHE A 50 3.02 18.75 -2.68
CA PHE A 50 3.10 17.67 -1.70
C PHE A 50 1.84 17.57 -0.82
N LYS A 51 1.25 18.70 -0.39
CA LYS A 51 -0.04 18.71 0.33
C LYS A 51 -1.14 18.07 -0.51
N LYS A 52 -1.22 18.43 -1.80
CA LYS A 52 -2.17 17.84 -2.76
C LYS A 52 -2.00 16.31 -2.88
N LEU A 53 -0.76 15.81 -2.87
CA LEU A 53 -0.51 14.36 -2.86
C LEU A 53 -1.03 13.70 -1.57
N ILE A 54 -0.81 14.31 -0.41
CA ILE A 54 -1.34 13.80 0.87
C ILE A 54 -2.88 13.74 0.85
N GLU A 55 -3.54 14.78 0.38
CA GLU A 55 -5.00 14.83 0.25
C GLU A 55 -5.49 13.74 -0.70
N PHE A 56 -4.85 13.58 -1.84
CA PHE A 56 -5.17 12.51 -2.78
C PHE A 56 -5.06 11.11 -2.15
N ILE A 57 -4.02 10.84 -1.37
CA ILE A 57 -3.86 9.53 -0.67
C ILE A 57 -5.00 9.33 0.34
N LYS A 58 -5.37 10.37 1.10
CA LYS A 58 -6.47 10.32 2.08
C LYS A 58 -7.83 10.09 1.43
N ASP A 59 -8.09 10.75 0.29
CA ASP A 59 -9.35 10.64 -0.44
C ASP A 59 -9.49 9.27 -1.11
N THR A 60 -8.39 8.81 -1.71
CA THR A 60 -8.38 7.53 -2.44
C THR A 60 -8.40 6.33 -1.52
N LYS A 61 -7.78 6.42 -0.32
CA LYS A 61 -7.68 5.31 0.64
C LYS A 61 -7.20 4.02 -0.04
N PHE A 62 -6.00 4.08 -0.65
CA PHE A 62 -5.39 2.89 -1.24
C PHE A 62 -5.29 1.76 -0.22
N ASP A 63 -5.49 0.52 -0.65
CA ASP A 63 -5.22 -0.64 0.19
C ASP A 63 -3.73 -0.69 0.49
N TYR A 64 -2.90 -0.47 -0.54
CA TYR A 64 -1.46 -0.38 -0.40
C TYR A 64 -0.90 0.78 -1.21
N ALA A 65 -0.06 1.60 -0.59
CA ALA A 65 0.68 2.65 -1.27
C ALA A 65 2.15 2.65 -0.84
N GLY A 66 3.04 2.35 -1.78
CA GLY A 66 4.47 2.46 -1.61
C GLY A 66 4.95 3.90 -1.85
N PHE A 67 5.90 4.37 -1.06
CA PHE A 67 6.48 5.70 -1.23
C PHE A 67 8.00 5.64 -1.25
N PHE A 68 8.60 6.25 -2.27
CA PHE A 68 10.05 6.34 -2.41
C PHE A 68 10.47 7.81 -2.44
N PRO A 69 11.50 8.19 -1.66
CA PRO A 69 12.11 9.50 -1.85
C PRO A 69 12.81 9.54 -3.21
N TYR A 70 12.64 10.63 -3.95
CA TYR A 70 13.30 10.79 -5.24
C TYR A 70 14.82 10.64 -5.12
N SER A 71 15.38 9.72 -5.90
CA SER A 71 16.83 9.56 -6.10
C SER A 71 17.27 10.24 -7.39
N LYS A 72 18.41 10.92 -7.35
CA LYS A 72 18.99 11.62 -8.48
C LYS A 72 19.87 10.66 -9.28
N GLU A 73 19.27 10.00 -10.28
CA GLU A 73 19.96 8.99 -11.08
C GLU A 73 20.64 9.60 -12.32
N PRO A 74 21.93 9.35 -12.55
CA PRO A 74 22.62 9.78 -13.76
C PRO A 74 21.92 9.33 -15.03
N ASN A 75 22.11 10.05 -16.13
CA ASN A 75 21.54 9.75 -17.45
C ASN A 75 20.00 9.81 -17.55
N THR A 76 19.33 10.38 -16.52
CA THR A 76 17.89 10.65 -16.58
C THR A 76 17.61 12.13 -16.83
N ALA A 77 16.49 12.47 -17.50
CA ALA A 77 16.09 13.86 -17.70
C ALA A 77 15.95 14.62 -16.38
N SER A 78 15.47 13.93 -15.33
CA SER A 78 15.30 14.52 -13.99
C SER A 78 16.61 14.84 -13.29
N PHE A 79 17.71 14.19 -13.65
CA PHE A 79 19.06 14.50 -13.12
C PHE A 79 19.48 15.94 -13.41
N TYR A 80 19.18 16.44 -14.63
CA TYR A 80 19.57 17.77 -15.08
C TYR A 80 18.54 18.86 -14.74
N MET A 81 17.44 18.51 -14.14
CA MET A 81 16.42 19.48 -13.72
C MET A 81 16.96 20.43 -12.64
N LYS A 82 16.41 21.65 -12.65
CA LYS A 82 16.59 22.61 -11.55
C LYS A 82 15.59 22.29 -10.42
N LYS A 83 15.77 22.91 -9.25
CA LYS A 83 14.84 22.81 -8.09
C LYS A 83 14.80 21.43 -7.45
N HIS A 84 15.95 20.75 -7.39
CA HIS A 84 16.09 19.58 -6.53
C HIS A 84 15.87 19.94 -5.06
N LEU A 85 15.17 19.08 -4.33
CA LEU A 85 14.96 19.25 -2.91
C LEU A 85 16.14 18.64 -2.12
N SER A 86 16.39 19.18 -0.93
CA SER A 86 17.38 18.61 -0.02
C SER A 86 16.97 17.21 0.43
N ASN A 87 17.95 16.36 0.78
CA ASN A 87 17.70 15.01 1.28
C ASN A 87 16.87 15.02 2.58
N TRP A 88 17.09 16.04 3.43
CA TRP A 88 16.26 16.24 4.61
C TRP A 88 14.78 16.46 4.26
N THR A 89 14.49 17.34 3.32
CA THR A 89 13.11 17.60 2.86
C THR A 89 12.47 16.34 2.28
N LYS A 90 13.19 15.59 1.45
CA LYS A 90 12.69 14.32 0.88
C LYS A 90 12.37 13.30 1.97
N LYS A 91 13.29 13.09 2.92
CA LYS A 91 13.11 12.18 4.06
C LYS A 91 11.93 12.60 4.96
N HIS A 92 11.82 13.90 5.24
CA HIS A 92 10.71 14.45 6.03
C HIS A 92 9.35 14.19 5.34
N ARG A 93 9.24 14.46 4.03
CA ARG A 93 8.03 14.20 3.25
C ARG A 93 7.70 12.71 3.19
N TRP A 94 8.68 11.88 2.96
CA TRP A 94 8.53 10.43 2.95
C TRP A 94 8.00 9.90 4.28
N ASN A 95 8.57 10.30 5.40
CA ASN A 95 8.09 9.93 6.72
C ASN A 95 6.65 10.40 6.97
N LYS A 96 6.32 11.63 6.53
CA LYS A 96 4.98 12.20 6.72
C LYS A 96 3.91 11.43 5.93
N ILE A 97 4.16 11.13 4.67
CA ILE A 97 3.17 10.44 3.83
C ILE A 97 3.02 8.96 4.21
N LYS A 98 4.11 8.30 4.66
CA LYS A 98 4.02 6.93 5.23
C LYS A 98 3.12 6.88 6.46
N LYS A 99 3.20 7.87 7.36
CA LYS A 99 2.30 7.94 8.52
C LYS A 99 0.83 8.04 8.10
N VAL A 100 0.54 8.78 7.03
CA VAL A 100 -0.83 8.89 6.49
C VAL A 100 -1.31 7.54 5.96
N GLN A 101 -0.50 6.83 5.18
CA GLN A 101 -0.87 5.52 4.66
C GLN A 101 -1.00 4.47 5.78
N ASN A 102 -0.11 4.48 6.77
CA ASN A 102 -0.21 3.57 7.91
C ASN A 102 -1.53 3.78 8.68
N GLN A 103 -1.97 5.05 8.83
CA GLN A 103 -3.26 5.33 9.45
C GLN A 103 -4.42 4.75 8.63
N ILE A 104 -4.39 4.89 7.30
CA ILE A 104 -5.40 4.30 6.40
C ILE A 104 -5.38 2.77 6.49
N ALA A 105 -4.20 2.16 6.52
CA ALA A 105 -4.05 0.72 6.64
C ALA A 105 -4.64 0.20 7.97
N LEU A 106 -4.39 0.91 9.09
CA LEU A 106 -4.98 0.58 10.38
C LEU A 106 -6.51 0.71 10.40
N GLU A 107 -7.07 1.74 9.73
CA GLU A 107 -8.51 1.90 9.59
C GLU A 107 -9.11 0.71 8.83
N LYS A 108 -8.51 0.33 7.69
CA LYS A 108 -8.95 -0.82 6.90
C LYS A 108 -8.77 -2.15 7.62
N ALA A 109 -7.69 -2.31 8.39
CA ALA A 109 -7.48 -3.51 9.19
C ALA A 109 -8.59 -3.69 10.24
N LYS A 110 -9.05 -2.59 10.87
CA LYS A 110 -10.18 -2.64 11.79
C LYS A 110 -11.48 -3.08 11.12
N GLU A 111 -11.69 -2.71 9.85
CA GLU A 111 -12.86 -3.13 9.08
C GLU A 111 -12.85 -4.65 8.79
N MET A 112 -11.68 -5.30 8.86
CA MET A 112 -11.56 -6.75 8.66
C MET A 112 -11.84 -7.56 9.94
N MET A 113 -11.91 -6.94 11.10
CA MET A 113 -12.18 -7.65 12.35
C MET A 113 -13.55 -8.35 12.32
N GLY A 114 -13.57 -9.64 12.68
CA GLY A 114 -14.76 -10.49 12.66
C GLY A 114 -15.15 -11.03 11.29
N GLN A 115 -14.46 -10.61 10.20
CA GLN A 115 -14.75 -11.13 8.88
C GLN A 115 -14.17 -12.54 8.68
N GLU A 116 -14.89 -13.34 7.89
CA GLU A 116 -14.43 -14.63 7.39
C GLU A 116 -13.83 -14.42 6.00
N ILE A 117 -12.59 -14.83 5.83
CA ILE A 117 -11.86 -14.67 4.58
C ILE A 117 -11.22 -15.98 4.13
N GLU A 118 -11.05 -16.14 2.82
CA GLU A 118 -10.24 -17.21 2.25
C GLU A 118 -8.76 -16.81 2.31
N VAL A 119 -7.95 -17.73 2.82
CA VAL A 119 -6.50 -17.57 3.00
C VAL A 119 -5.79 -18.72 2.30
N LEU A 120 -4.90 -18.39 1.38
CA LEU A 120 -3.93 -19.34 0.83
C LEU A 120 -2.79 -19.49 1.84
N VAL A 121 -2.52 -20.71 2.27
CA VAL A 121 -1.45 -21.03 3.21
C VAL A 121 -0.11 -21.00 2.50
N ASP A 122 0.77 -20.09 2.92
CA ASP A 122 2.09 -19.91 2.32
C ASP A 122 3.12 -20.87 2.94
N TYR A 123 3.24 -20.83 4.27
CA TYR A 123 4.20 -21.65 5.00
C TYR A 123 3.82 -21.82 6.48
N PHE A 124 4.49 -22.75 7.14
CA PHE A 124 4.47 -22.90 8.59
C PHE A 124 5.73 -22.26 9.18
N ASP A 125 5.55 -21.37 10.17
CA ASP A 125 6.63 -20.70 10.88
C ASP A 125 7.01 -21.51 12.13
N GLU A 126 8.09 -22.29 12.03
CA GLU A 126 8.57 -23.15 13.11
C GLU A 126 8.96 -22.37 14.38
N ASN A 127 9.31 -21.07 14.26
CA ASN A 127 9.69 -20.26 15.41
C ASN A 127 8.48 -19.85 16.27
N THR A 128 7.34 -19.63 15.64
CA THR A 128 6.10 -19.19 16.33
C THR A 128 5.09 -20.33 16.50
N GLY A 129 5.23 -21.42 15.73
CA GLY A 129 4.26 -22.50 15.70
C GLY A 129 2.95 -22.12 14.99
N GLU A 130 2.97 -21.13 14.14
CA GLU A 130 1.82 -20.60 13.42
C GLU A 130 1.95 -20.86 11.92
N TYR A 131 0.83 -21.09 11.26
CA TYR A 131 0.74 -20.99 9.81
C TYR A 131 0.65 -19.52 9.40
N VAL A 132 1.24 -19.19 8.26
CA VAL A 132 1.20 -17.88 7.64
C VAL A 132 0.62 -18.03 6.24
N GLY A 133 -0.32 -17.18 5.91
CA GLY A 133 -0.93 -17.15 4.59
C GLY A 133 -1.38 -15.75 4.20
N HIS A 134 -2.02 -15.63 3.05
CA HIS A 134 -2.55 -14.37 2.55
C HIS A 134 -3.90 -14.56 1.86
N SER A 135 -4.76 -13.53 1.92
CA SER A 135 -5.99 -13.50 1.14
C SER A 135 -5.72 -12.97 -0.28
N GLN A 136 -6.67 -13.15 -1.19
CA GLN A 136 -6.54 -12.64 -2.57
C GLN A 136 -6.32 -11.11 -2.67
N LYS A 137 -6.59 -10.34 -1.61
CA LYS A 137 -6.34 -8.89 -1.56
C LYS A 137 -4.93 -8.54 -1.10
N LEU A 138 -4.20 -9.49 -0.53
CA LEU A 138 -2.88 -9.31 0.06
C LEU A 138 -1.81 -9.89 -0.88
N SER A 139 -0.66 -9.23 -0.94
CA SER A 139 0.47 -9.75 -1.71
C SER A 139 1.43 -10.48 -0.77
N PRO A 140 1.73 -11.77 -1.02
CA PRO A 140 2.61 -12.53 -0.14
C PRO A 140 3.96 -11.82 0.03
N LEU A 141 4.50 -11.86 1.24
CA LEU A 141 5.80 -11.28 1.65
C LEU A 141 5.94 -9.75 1.50
N VAL A 142 4.91 -9.06 1.04
CA VAL A 142 4.93 -7.60 0.83
C VAL A 142 3.93 -6.88 1.73
N ASP A 143 2.77 -7.48 1.94
CA ASP A 143 1.69 -6.95 2.74
C ASP A 143 1.60 -7.68 4.09
N PHE A 144 0.59 -7.35 4.88
CA PHE A 144 0.27 -8.06 6.11
C PHE A 144 -0.06 -9.52 5.81
N GLY A 145 0.52 -10.44 6.55
CA GLY A 145 0.13 -11.84 6.53
C GLY A 145 -1.15 -12.08 7.36
N VAL A 146 -1.67 -13.30 7.25
CA VAL A 146 -2.68 -13.83 8.16
C VAL A 146 -2.04 -14.98 8.91
N ARG A 147 -1.92 -14.85 10.23
CA ARG A 147 -1.36 -15.87 11.12
C ARG A 147 -2.49 -16.62 11.83
N PHE A 148 -2.36 -17.93 11.91
CA PHE A 148 -3.35 -18.79 12.56
C PHE A 148 -2.69 -20.08 13.04
N VAL A 149 -3.32 -20.72 14.03
CA VAL A 149 -2.89 -22.01 14.58
C VAL A 149 -3.88 -23.07 14.12
N ASP A 150 -3.35 -24.24 13.77
CA ASP A 150 -4.13 -25.45 13.50
C ASP A 150 -3.45 -26.69 14.08
N ASN A 151 -4.21 -27.74 14.32
CA ASN A 151 -3.74 -29.00 14.95
C ASN A 151 -2.97 -29.93 13.99
N GLY A 152 -2.42 -29.41 12.90
CA GLY A 152 -1.46 -30.14 12.05
C GLY A 152 -2.05 -30.81 10.78
N ASN A 153 -3.27 -30.45 10.39
CA ASN A 153 -3.95 -31.03 9.21
C ASN A 153 -3.90 -30.14 7.96
N ILE A 154 -3.25 -28.96 8.04
CA ILE A 154 -3.22 -27.98 6.96
C ILE A 154 -1.89 -28.10 6.19
N ASN A 155 -2.00 -28.18 4.87
CA ASN A 155 -0.84 -28.20 3.97
C ASN A 155 -0.60 -26.82 3.36
N CYS A 156 0.66 -26.51 3.06
CA CYS A 156 1.00 -25.35 2.23
C CYS A 156 0.29 -25.44 0.87
N ALA A 157 -0.01 -24.25 0.30
CA ALA A 157 -0.78 -24.08 -0.93
C ALA A 157 -2.26 -24.52 -0.85
N GLN A 158 -2.78 -24.78 0.33
CA GLN A 158 -4.21 -25.02 0.58
C GLN A 158 -4.93 -23.70 0.81
N ILE A 159 -6.15 -23.57 0.29
CA ILE A 159 -7.04 -22.45 0.61
C ILE A 159 -7.96 -22.87 1.75
N ILE A 160 -7.98 -22.10 2.82
CA ILE A 160 -8.80 -22.33 4.01
C ILE A 160 -9.63 -21.10 4.35
N LYS A 161 -10.69 -21.27 5.10
CA LYS A 161 -11.46 -20.14 5.66
C LYS A 161 -10.94 -19.81 7.06
N VAL A 162 -10.68 -18.53 7.27
CA VAL A 162 -10.15 -17.99 8.52
C VAL A 162 -11.02 -16.82 8.97
N LYS A 163 -11.44 -16.79 10.21
CA LYS A 163 -12.09 -15.66 10.84
C LYS A 163 -11.07 -14.78 11.53
N ILE A 164 -10.99 -13.52 11.10
CA ILE A 164 -10.04 -12.54 11.66
C ILE A 164 -10.53 -12.06 13.02
N TYR A 165 -9.69 -12.14 14.05
CA TYR A 165 -10.04 -11.69 15.39
C TYR A 165 -9.10 -10.61 15.95
N ASP A 166 -7.88 -10.45 15.39
CA ASP A 166 -6.91 -9.47 15.87
C ASP A 166 -6.00 -8.96 14.74
N PHE A 167 -5.38 -7.81 14.96
CA PHE A 167 -4.34 -7.25 14.12
C PHE A 167 -3.27 -6.61 15.01
N ASP A 168 -2.06 -7.15 15.02
CA ASP A 168 -0.97 -6.71 15.90
C ASP A 168 -0.17 -5.49 15.35
N GLY A 169 -0.56 -4.96 14.20
CA GLY A 169 0.13 -3.87 13.50
C GLY A 169 1.09 -4.36 12.42
N SER A 170 1.36 -5.65 12.37
CA SER A 170 2.21 -6.33 11.40
C SER A 170 1.39 -7.34 10.59
N ASP A 171 0.71 -8.26 11.28
CA ASP A 171 -0.08 -9.32 10.65
C ASP A 171 -1.47 -9.40 11.29
N PHE A 172 -2.42 -9.93 10.55
CA PHE A 172 -3.72 -10.34 11.06
C PHE A 172 -3.59 -11.65 11.81
N LYS A 173 -4.42 -11.83 12.87
CA LYS A 173 -4.58 -13.10 13.55
C LYS A 173 -5.97 -13.65 13.29
N GLY A 174 -6.05 -14.94 13.02
CA GLY A 174 -7.28 -15.59 12.67
C GLY A 174 -7.44 -16.96 13.30
N GLU A 175 -8.66 -17.43 13.29
CA GLU A 175 -9.07 -18.78 13.71
C GLU A 175 -9.58 -19.53 12.48
N VAL A 176 -9.14 -20.76 12.30
CA VAL A 176 -9.59 -21.66 11.22
C VAL A 176 -11.02 -22.09 11.47
N LEU A 177 -11.86 -22.08 10.43
CA LEU A 177 -13.29 -22.43 10.50
C LEU A 177 -13.54 -23.88 10.07
#